data_a666fffe9d0e6d7dab33fd7f9e9027f8
#
_entry.id   a666fffe9d0e6d7dab33fd7f9e9027f8
#
_cell.length_a   1.000
_cell.length_b   1.000
_cell.length_c   1.000
_cell.angle_alpha   90.00
_cell.angle_beta   90.00
_cell.angle_gamma   90.00
#
_symmetry.space_group_name_H-M   'P 1'
#
loop_
_entity.id
_entity.type
_entity.pdbx_description
1 polymer ?
#
loop_
_entity_poly.entity_id
_entity_poly.type
_entity_poly.pdbx_seq_one_letter_code
_entity_poly.pdbx_strand_id
1 'polypeptide(L)'
;TLYCGNGTNFNDVEEEVLEYLVKYKVEFLNLSIDGATQETYEKYRVRGNISKVFHNIERLNYYKEKYRSEYPKLSWQFVIFGHNEHEIPLVKELCKKYKMAFNPKLNYSSFSPVIDKDFVRRESGLGVADRQEYKALHNKEYKAPCYHCFSSPQINWNGEILGCSVNKWKTIGDVTTTTIEEWEHSEIFSTLVKVLFEGLEC
;
A
#
# COMPACT_ATOMS: atom_id res chain seq x y z
N THR A 1 -1.04 18.15 -4.18
CA THR A 1 -0.86 16.82 -4.78
C THR A 1 -1.77 15.83 -4.08
N LEU A 2 -2.65 15.14 -4.81
CA LEU A 2 -3.55 14.14 -4.23
C LEU A 2 -2.88 12.76 -4.27
N TYR A 3 -2.42 12.29 -3.13
CA TYR A 3 -1.87 10.96 -2.96
C TYR A 3 -2.96 10.00 -2.47
N CYS A 4 -3.28 8.99 -3.27
CA CYS A 4 -4.21 7.94 -2.91
C CYS A 4 -3.41 6.65 -2.67
N GLY A 5 -2.87 6.49 -1.47
CA GLY A 5 -1.97 5.39 -1.09
C GLY A 5 -2.63 4.22 -0.39
N ASN A 6 -3.94 4.09 -0.47
CA ASN A 6 -4.63 2.98 0.18
C ASN A 6 -4.43 1.67 -0.56
N GLY A 7 -4.19 0.61 0.23
CA GLY A 7 -4.20 -0.75 -0.25
C GLY A 7 -5.61 -1.19 -0.64
N THR A 8 -6.13 -0.64 -1.73
CA THR A 8 -7.40 -1.11 -2.27
C THR A 8 -7.25 -2.48 -2.91
N ASN A 9 -8.23 -3.33 -2.75
CA ASN A 9 -8.29 -4.62 -3.43
C ASN A 9 -8.75 -4.51 -4.89
N PHE A 10 -9.29 -3.36 -5.28
CA PHE A 10 -9.71 -3.00 -6.64
C PHE A 10 -10.72 -3.97 -7.30
N ASN A 11 -11.50 -4.71 -6.48
CA ASN A 11 -12.48 -5.68 -6.98
C ASN A 11 -13.77 -5.03 -7.44
N ASP A 12 -14.33 -4.14 -6.64
CA ASP A 12 -15.62 -3.52 -6.89
C ASP A 12 -15.43 -2.01 -7.02
N VAL A 13 -15.12 -1.59 -8.23
CA VAL A 13 -14.89 -0.19 -8.60
C VAL A 13 -15.85 0.17 -9.73
N GLU A 14 -16.60 1.23 -9.55
CA GLU A 14 -17.47 1.75 -10.58
C GLU A 14 -16.65 2.37 -11.73
N GLU A 15 -17.12 2.20 -12.95
CA GLU A 15 -16.45 2.68 -14.17
C GLU A 15 -16.16 4.18 -14.11
N GLU A 16 -17.10 4.97 -13.60
CA GLU A 16 -16.96 6.41 -13.45
C GLU A 16 -15.81 6.80 -12.50
N VAL A 17 -15.60 6.02 -11.43
CA VAL A 17 -14.48 6.23 -10.50
C VAL A 17 -13.14 6.01 -11.20
N LEU A 18 -13.03 4.97 -12.04
CA LEU A 18 -11.81 4.71 -12.83
C LEU A 18 -11.50 5.89 -13.75
N GLU A 19 -12.52 6.44 -14.42
CA GLU A 19 -12.37 7.61 -15.28
C GLU A 19 -11.93 8.84 -14.49
N TYR A 20 -12.54 9.09 -13.34
CA TYR A 20 -12.22 10.25 -12.48
C TYR A 20 -10.82 10.17 -11.87
N LEU A 21 -10.34 8.99 -11.47
CA LEU A 21 -8.96 8.81 -11.01
C LEU A 21 -7.94 9.33 -12.03
N VAL A 22 -8.21 9.13 -13.31
CA VAL A 22 -7.36 9.60 -14.40
C VAL A 22 -7.61 11.08 -14.71
N LYS A 23 -8.87 11.48 -14.86
CA LYS A 23 -9.27 12.84 -15.23
C LYS A 23 -8.80 13.89 -14.23
N TYR A 24 -8.89 13.58 -12.94
CA TYR A 24 -8.43 14.44 -11.85
C TYR A 24 -6.98 14.20 -11.45
N LYS A 25 -6.25 13.38 -12.23
CA LYS A 25 -4.81 13.14 -12.06
C LYS A 25 -4.42 12.74 -10.63
N VAL A 26 -5.16 11.77 -10.05
CA VAL A 26 -4.71 11.15 -8.81
C VAL A 26 -3.28 10.65 -9.01
N GLU A 27 -2.34 11.07 -8.18
CA GLU A 27 -0.92 10.89 -8.47
C GLU A 27 -0.47 9.43 -8.42
N PHE A 28 -0.92 8.71 -7.40
CA PHE A 28 -0.46 7.35 -7.16
C PHE A 28 -1.60 6.44 -6.67
N LEU A 29 -1.61 5.21 -7.15
CA LEU A 29 -2.55 4.19 -6.70
C LEU A 29 -1.81 2.88 -6.41
N ASN A 30 -1.84 2.46 -5.14
CA ASN A 30 -1.25 1.21 -4.69
C ASN A 30 -2.33 0.13 -4.59
N LEU A 31 -2.21 -0.91 -5.39
CA LEU A 31 -3.16 -2.02 -5.44
C LEU A 31 -2.63 -3.21 -4.67
N SER A 32 -3.37 -3.65 -3.66
CA SER A 32 -3.02 -4.82 -2.85
C SER A 32 -3.53 -6.09 -3.52
N ILE A 33 -2.66 -6.69 -4.34
CA ILE A 33 -2.96 -7.90 -5.12
C ILE A 33 -1.95 -8.97 -4.72
N ASP A 34 -2.37 -9.90 -3.87
CA ASP A 34 -1.47 -10.87 -3.24
C ASP A 34 -1.55 -12.26 -3.93
N GLY A 35 -1.65 -12.27 -5.25
CA GLY A 35 -1.66 -13.44 -6.12
C GLY A 35 -1.73 -13.03 -7.59
N ALA A 36 -1.28 -13.88 -8.50
CA ALA A 36 -1.38 -13.71 -9.95
C ALA A 36 -2.45 -14.61 -10.58
N THR A 37 -2.85 -15.66 -9.86
CA THR A 37 -3.94 -16.56 -10.25
C THR A 37 -5.09 -16.48 -9.24
N GLN A 38 -6.29 -16.88 -9.66
CA GLN A 38 -7.45 -16.89 -8.75
C GLN A 38 -7.19 -17.78 -7.53
N GLU A 39 -6.58 -18.93 -7.74
CA GLU A 39 -6.30 -19.90 -6.68
C GLU A 39 -5.41 -19.31 -5.58
N THR A 40 -4.33 -18.63 -5.92
CA THR A 40 -3.42 -18.02 -4.94
C THR A 40 -3.99 -16.74 -4.36
N TYR A 41 -4.65 -15.92 -5.19
CA TYR A 41 -5.23 -14.64 -4.78
C TYR A 41 -6.29 -14.82 -3.69
N GLU A 42 -7.23 -15.75 -3.86
CA GLU A 42 -8.35 -15.93 -2.93
C GLU A 42 -7.95 -16.52 -1.57
N LYS A 43 -6.77 -17.17 -1.47
CA LYS A 43 -6.26 -17.69 -0.20
C LYS A 43 -6.07 -16.59 0.85
N TYR A 44 -5.69 -15.40 0.42
CA TYR A 44 -5.53 -14.25 1.30
C TYR A 44 -6.61 -13.18 1.09
N ARG A 45 -7.01 -12.93 -0.14
CA ARG A 45 -8.08 -12.00 -0.51
C ARG A 45 -9.41 -12.73 -0.64
N VAL A 46 -9.91 -13.20 0.51
CA VAL A 46 -11.14 -13.99 0.59
C VAL A 46 -12.29 -13.31 -0.15
N ARG A 47 -13.01 -14.06 -1.01
CA ARG A 47 -14.07 -13.59 -1.90
C ARG A 47 -13.62 -12.61 -2.99
N GLY A 48 -12.33 -12.35 -3.12
CA GLY A 48 -11.82 -11.53 -4.20
C GLY A 48 -11.87 -12.27 -5.55
N ASN A 49 -12.05 -11.50 -6.63
CA ASN A 49 -12.04 -12.00 -8.00
C ASN A 49 -10.92 -11.32 -8.78
N ILE A 50 -9.85 -12.04 -9.07
CA ILE A 50 -8.68 -11.46 -9.72
C ILE A 50 -8.97 -10.97 -11.15
N SER A 51 -9.90 -11.62 -11.86
CA SER A 51 -10.30 -11.22 -13.20
C SER A 51 -10.96 -9.82 -13.20
N LYS A 52 -11.77 -9.52 -12.17
CA LYS A 52 -12.32 -8.17 -11.98
C LYS A 52 -11.20 -7.14 -11.74
N VAL A 53 -10.22 -7.48 -10.92
CA VAL A 53 -9.08 -6.61 -10.64
C VAL A 53 -8.31 -6.29 -11.93
N PHE A 54 -7.99 -7.29 -12.74
CA PHE A 54 -7.30 -7.10 -14.01
C PHE A 54 -8.15 -6.29 -15.00
N HIS A 55 -9.44 -6.58 -15.10
CA HIS A 55 -10.36 -5.79 -15.91
C HIS A 55 -10.33 -4.30 -15.52
N ASN A 56 -10.45 -4.00 -14.22
CA ASN A 56 -10.44 -2.63 -13.73
C ASN A 56 -9.10 -1.92 -14.01
N ILE A 57 -7.97 -2.64 -13.92
CA ILE A 57 -6.66 -2.10 -14.30
C ILE A 57 -6.60 -1.80 -15.81
N GLU A 58 -7.12 -2.69 -16.65
CA GLU A 58 -7.22 -2.48 -18.11
C GLU A 58 -8.09 -1.28 -18.43
N ARG A 59 -9.23 -1.11 -17.77
CA ARG A 59 -10.11 0.05 -17.92
C ARG A 59 -9.40 1.34 -17.51
N LEU A 60 -8.68 1.32 -16.38
CA LEU A 60 -7.90 2.48 -15.93
C LEU A 60 -6.82 2.87 -16.96
N ASN A 61 -6.10 1.89 -17.49
CA ASN A 61 -5.10 2.14 -18.53
C ASN A 61 -5.73 2.66 -19.84
N TYR A 62 -6.92 2.18 -20.20
CA TYR A 62 -7.70 2.74 -21.32
C TYR A 62 -7.99 4.24 -21.10
N TYR A 63 -8.43 4.65 -19.90
CA TYR A 63 -8.66 6.07 -19.60
C TYR A 63 -7.38 6.88 -19.61
N LYS A 64 -6.26 6.33 -19.16
CA LYS A 64 -4.95 7.00 -19.25
C LYS A 64 -4.58 7.30 -20.72
N GLU A 65 -4.82 6.37 -21.61
CA GLU A 65 -4.61 6.58 -23.06
C GLU A 65 -5.60 7.60 -23.63
N LYS A 66 -6.90 7.47 -23.33
CA LYS A 66 -7.97 8.38 -23.74
C LYS A 66 -7.67 9.84 -23.37
N TYR A 67 -7.20 10.07 -22.13
CA TYR A 67 -6.91 11.42 -21.63
C TYR A 67 -5.44 11.84 -21.76
N ARG A 68 -4.61 11.02 -22.42
CA ARG A 68 -3.16 11.23 -22.54
C ARG A 68 -2.52 11.57 -21.19
N SER A 69 -2.90 10.85 -20.15
CA SER A 69 -2.46 11.04 -18.78
C SER A 69 -1.47 9.96 -18.37
N GLU A 70 -0.40 10.34 -17.71
CA GLU A 70 0.51 9.40 -17.04
C GLU A 70 -0.01 8.96 -15.67
N TYR A 71 -1.04 9.64 -15.16
CA TYR A 71 -1.60 9.42 -13.84
C TYR A 71 -2.91 8.61 -13.90
N PRO A 72 -3.18 7.85 -12.82
CA PRO A 72 -2.30 7.57 -11.68
C PRO A 72 -1.11 6.68 -12.04
N LYS A 73 0.02 6.86 -11.34
CA LYS A 73 1.09 5.85 -11.34
C LYS A 73 0.61 4.65 -10.56
N LEU A 74 0.69 3.46 -11.14
CA LEU A 74 0.18 2.23 -10.54
C LEU A 74 1.30 1.43 -9.88
N SER A 75 1.00 0.88 -8.71
CA SER A 75 1.89 -0.04 -7.99
C SER A 75 1.13 -1.29 -7.59
N TRP A 76 1.71 -2.45 -7.87
CA TRP A 76 1.22 -3.73 -7.41
C TRP A 76 1.91 -4.09 -6.10
N GLN A 77 1.22 -3.88 -4.97
CA GLN A 77 1.71 -4.37 -3.70
C GLN A 77 1.45 -5.86 -3.59
N PHE A 78 2.51 -6.61 -3.36
CA PHE A 78 2.49 -8.06 -3.27
C PHE A 78 3.14 -8.51 -1.96
N VAL A 79 2.33 -8.94 -1.00
CA VAL A 79 2.86 -9.55 0.23
C VAL A 79 3.27 -10.97 -0.10
N ILE A 80 4.53 -11.29 0.16
CA ILE A 80 5.10 -12.59 -0.16
C ILE A 80 4.74 -13.59 0.93
N PHE A 81 4.00 -14.61 0.55
CA PHE A 81 3.60 -15.75 1.38
C PHE A 81 4.13 -17.04 0.77
N GLY A 82 4.25 -18.11 1.53
CA GLY A 82 4.67 -19.41 1.02
C GLY A 82 3.74 -19.99 -0.05
N HIS A 83 2.45 -19.62 -0.02
CA HIS A 83 1.50 -20.10 -1.04
C HIS A 83 1.54 -19.31 -2.36
N ASN A 84 2.16 -18.11 -2.39
CA ASN A 84 2.20 -17.28 -3.60
C ASN A 84 3.61 -16.94 -4.07
N GLU A 85 4.66 -17.29 -3.32
CA GLU A 85 6.06 -16.93 -3.65
C GLU A 85 6.47 -17.37 -5.06
N HIS A 86 6.00 -18.54 -5.50
CA HIS A 86 6.30 -19.08 -6.82
C HIS A 86 5.74 -18.23 -7.98
N GLU A 87 4.78 -17.35 -7.70
CA GLU A 87 4.19 -16.45 -8.69
C GLU A 87 4.97 -15.15 -8.90
N ILE A 88 6.03 -14.87 -8.13
CA ILE A 88 6.82 -13.62 -8.25
C ILE A 88 7.24 -13.33 -9.70
N PRO A 89 7.78 -14.29 -10.49
CA PRO A 89 8.13 -14.02 -11.88
C PRO A 89 6.92 -13.64 -12.73
N LEU A 90 5.80 -14.34 -12.58
CA LEU A 90 4.55 -14.05 -13.29
C LEU A 90 4.01 -12.66 -12.92
N VAL A 91 4.03 -12.30 -11.64
CA VAL A 91 3.63 -10.96 -11.18
C VAL A 91 4.48 -9.87 -11.84
N LYS A 92 5.80 -10.07 -11.95
CA LYS A 92 6.68 -9.12 -12.63
C LYS A 92 6.35 -8.94 -14.11
N GLU A 93 6.00 -10.03 -14.79
CA GLU A 93 5.54 -9.98 -16.20
C GLU A 93 4.21 -9.24 -16.32
N LEU A 94 3.25 -9.54 -15.46
CA LEU A 94 1.97 -8.86 -15.40
C LEU A 94 2.12 -7.37 -15.05
N CYS A 95 3.05 -7.02 -14.16
CA CYS A 95 3.37 -5.63 -13.87
C CYS A 95 3.82 -4.88 -15.13
N LYS A 96 4.66 -5.49 -15.97
CA LYS A 96 5.07 -4.91 -17.26
C LYS A 96 3.87 -4.76 -18.20
N LYS A 97 3.05 -5.82 -18.34
CA LYS A 97 1.84 -5.80 -19.17
C LYS A 97 0.89 -4.67 -18.76
N TYR A 98 0.65 -4.50 -17.48
CA TYR A 98 -0.30 -3.53 -16.93
C TYR A 98 0.31 -2.15 -16.62
N LYS A 99 1.58 -1.93 -16.96
CA LYS A 99 2.30 -0.65 -16.72
C LYS A 99 2.30 -0.27 -15.24
N MET A 100 2.59 -1.24 -14.36
CA MET A 100 2.63 -1.10 -12.91
C MET A 100 4.04 -1.27 -12.37
N ALA A 101 4.36 -0.62 -11.24
CA ALA A 101 5.54 -0.93 -10.46
C ALA A 101 5.30 -2.18 -9.60
N PHE A 102 6.26 -3.09 -9.54
CA PHE A 102 6.24 -4.22 -8.60
C PHE A 102 6.71 -3.74 -7.23
N ASN A 103 5.88 -3.95 -6.19
CA ASN A 103 6.13 -3.49 -4.82
C ASN A 103 6.01 -4.68 -3.84
N PRO A 104 7.03 -5.54 -3.76
CA PRO A 104 7.02 -6.69 -2.86
C PRO A 104 7.10 -6.25 -1.41
N LYS A 105 6.41 -6.97 -0.53
CA LYS A 105 6.41 -6.77 0.92
C LYS A 105 6.72 -8.08 1.63
N LEU A 106 7.55 -8.02 2.66
CA LEU A 106 7.76 -9.16 3.54
C LEU A 106 6.51 -9.42 4.39
N ASN A 107 6.14 -10.69 4.50
CA ASN A 107 5.05 -11.12 5.38
C ASN A 107 5.28 -10.62 6.81
N TYR A 108 4.21 -10.10 7.42
CA TYR A 108 4.23 -9.58 8.81
C TYR A 108 3.55 -10.51 9.82
N SER A 109 2.94 -11.58 9.34
CA SER A 109 2.16 -12.52 10.15
C SER A 109 2.72 -13.94 10.07
N SER A 110 2.22 -14.82 10.91
CA SER A 110 2.50 -16.27 10.83
C SER A 110 1.71 -16.99 9.74
N PHE A 111 0.83 -16.29 9.03
CA PHE A 111 0.05 -16.87 7.94
C PHE A 111 0.95 -17.22 6.76
N SER A 112 0.96 -18.49 6.35
CA SER A 112 1.66 -19.00 5.17
C SER A 112 3.11 -18.46 5.05
N PRO A 113 4.02 -18.83 5.96
CA PRO A 113 5.39 -18.36 5.91
C PRO A 113 6.10 -18.83 4.63
N VAL A 114 7.08 -18.06 4.20
CA VAL A 114 7.93 -18.36 3.03
C VAL A 114 8.53 -19.77 3.15
N ILE A 115 8.46 -20.54 2.09
CA ILE A 115 8.94 -21.93 2.00
C ILE A 115 10.34 -21.96 1.37
N ASP A 116 10.49 -21.40 0.15
CA ASP A 116 11.75 -21.32 -0.56
C ASP A 116 12.41 -19.95 -0.40
N LYS A 117 13.19 -19.82 0.67
CA LYS A 117 13.87 -18.55 1.00
C LYS A 117 14.89 -18.13 -0.06
N ASP A 118 15.58 -19.07 -0.70
CA ASP A 118 16.58 -18.78 -1.73
C ASP A 118 15.90 -18.23 -2.99
N PHE A 119 14.79 -18.82 -3.36
CA PHE A 119 13.97 -18.32 -4.45
C PHE A 119 13.48 -16.90 -4.18
N VAL A 120 12.91 -16.65 -3.01
CA VAL A 120 12.41 -15.33 -2.64
C VAL A 120 13.52 -14.28 -2.61
N ARG A 121 14.69 -14.57 -2.05
CA ARG A 121 15.85 -13.65 -2.07
C ARG A 121 16.23 -13.24 -3.48
N ARG A 122 16.27 -14.21 -4.39
CA ARG A 122 16.64 -13.98 -5.78
C ARG A 122 15.55 -13.24 -6.55
N GLU A 123 14.30 -13.65 -6.39
CA GLU A 123 13.21 -13.20 -7.24
C GLU A 123 12.51 -11.93 -6.72
N SER A 124 12.47 -11.69 -5.42
CA SER A 124 11.72 -10.54 -4.90
C SER A 124 12.38 -9.19 -5.15
N GLY A 125 13.70 -9.15 -5.27
CA GLY A 125 14.48 -7.92 -5.30
C GLY A 125 14.70 -7.29 -3.91
N LEU A 126 14.25 -7.94 -2.83
CA LEU A 126 14.41 -7.46 -1.46
C LEU A 126 15.76 -7.89 -0.83
N GLY A 127 16.43 -8.90 -1.41
CA GLY A 127 17.68 -9.46 -0.89
C GLY A 127 17.54 -10.30 0.38
N VAL A 128 16.33 -10.37 0.92
CA VAL A 128 15.95 -11.15 2.11
C VAL A 128 14.61 -11.83 1.89
N ALA A 129 14.38 -12.96 2.56
CA ALA A 129 13.15 -13.73 2.39
C ALA A 129 12.08 -13.42 3.45
N ASP A 130 12.49 -13.01 4.62
CA ASP A 130 11.58 -12.69 5.72
C ASP A 130 12.13 -11.58 6.63
N ARG A 131 11.32 -11.18 7.62
CA ARG A 131 11.68 -10.10 8.54
C ARG A 131 12.79 -10.46 9.52
N GLN A 132 12.98 -11.75 9.81
CA GLN A 132 14.07 -12.21 10.70
C GLN A 132 15.40 -12.07 9.99
N GLU A 133 15.47 -12.46 8.72
CA GLU A 133 16.66 -12.23 7.87
C GLU A 133 16.94 -10.74 7.71
N TYR A 134 15.92 -9.93 7.48
CA TYR A 134 16.08 -8.47 7.40
C TYR A 134 16.71 -7.93 8.70
N LYS A 135 16.19 -8.35 9.86
CA LYS A 135 16.72 -7.93 11.16
C LYS A 135 18.17 -8.37 11.34
N ALA A 136 18.49 -9.61 10.99
CA ALA A 136 19.85 -10.14 11.09
C ALA A 136 20.83 -9.38 10.19
N LEU A 137 20.43 -9.08 8.94
CA LEU A 137 21.27 -8.39 7.97
C LEU A 137 21.48 -6.90 8.30
N HIS A 138 20.43 -6.22 8.74
CA HIS A 138 20.44 -4.75 8.91
C HIS A 138 20.56 -4.31 10.38
N ASN A 139 20.57 -5.24 11.31
CA ASN A 139 20.55 -4.99 12.76
C ASN A 139 19.42 -4.04 13.20
N LYS A 140 18.29 -4.10 12.52
CA LYS A 140 17.09 -3.31 12.83
C LYS A 140 15.83 -4.06 12.42
N GLU A 141 14.71 -3.77 13.08
CA GLU A 141 13.41 -4.33 12.70
C GLU A 141 12.98 -3.85 11.31
N TYR A 142 12.28 -4.73 10.57
CA TYR A 142 11.59 -4.37 9.34
C TYR A 142 10.32 -3.58 9.68
N LYS A 143 10.53 -2.42 10.25
CA LYS A 143 9.49 -1.43 10.52
C LYS A 143 9.98 -0.13 9.89
N ALA A 144 9.26 0.39 8.92
CA ALA A 144 9.46 1.79 8.58
C ALA A 144 8.97 2.61 9.79
N PRO A 145 9.71 3.64 10.22
CA PRO A 145 9.12 4.63 11.11
C PRO A 145 7.80 5.11 10.53
N CYS A 146 6.79 5.24 11.37
CA CYS A 146 5.48 5.69 10.90
C CYS A 146 5.52 7.19 10.62
N TYR A 147 5.98 7.57 9.42
CA TYR A 147 6.00 8.98 8.99
C TYR A 147 4.62 9.52 8.59
N HIS A 148 3.59 8.67 8.54
CA HIS A 148 2.26 9.08 8.09
C HIS A 148 1.67 10.23 8.89
N CYS A 149 1.92 10.29 10.20
CA CYS A 149 1.46 11.39 11.03
C CYS A 149 2.04 12.75 10.62
N PHE A 150 3.23 12.75 9.98
CA PHE A 150 3.95 13.98 9.63
C PHE A 150 3.84 14.32 8.15
N SER A 151 3.96 13.32 7.27
CA SER A 151 4.02 13.54 5.84
C SER A 151 2.66 13.41 5.15
N SER A 152 1.72 12.72 5.79
CA SER A 152 0.44 12.37 5.18
C SER A 152 -0.61 12.11 6.26
N PRO A 153 -0.98 13.14 7.05
CA PRO A 153 -1.98 12.98 8.09
C PRO A 153 -3.28 12.46 7.48
N GLN A 154 -3.85 11.44 8.09
CA GLN A 154 -5.12 10.88 7.64
C GLN A 154 -6.25 11.73 8.14
N ILE A 155 -7.09 12.21 7.24
CA ILE A 155 -8.33 12.94 7.57
C ILE A 155 -9.50 12.00 7.35
N ASN A 156 -10.31 11.81 8.37
CA ASN A 156 -11.52 11.01 8.31
C ASN A 156 -12.65 11.78 7.62
N TRP A 157 -13.70 11.07 7.21
CA TRP A 157 -14.86 11.63 6.51
C TRP A 157 -15.59 12.76 7.28
N ASN A 158 -15.48 12.78 8.60
CA ASN A 158 -16.06 13.78 9.48
C ASN A 158 -15.11 14.94 9.83
N GLY A 159 -13.92 15.00 9.21
CA GLY A 159 -12.93 16.05 9.44
C GLY A 159 -11.89 15.73 10.53
N GLU A 160 -12.05 14.63 11.27
CA GLU A 160 -11.09 14.24 12.31
C GLU A 160 -9.74 13.90 11.71
N ILE A 161 -8.66 14.41 12.32
CA ILE A 161 -7.28 14.03 12.01
C ILE A 161 -6.91 12.80 12.86
N LEU A 162 -6.52 11.74 12.19
CA LEU A 162 -6.14 10.46 12.82
C LEU A 162 -4.63 10.32 12.86
N GLY A 163 -4.10 9.90 14.02
CA GLY A 163 -2.65 9.73 14.22
C GLY A 163 -2.06 8.50 13.56
N CYS A 164 -2.88 7.52 13.22
CA CYS A 164 -2.43 6.25 12.65
C CYS A 164 -3.46 5.67 11.70
N SER A 165 -3.01 5.09 10.59
CA SER A 165 -3.87 4.45 9.57
C SER A 165 -4.71 3.28 10.09
N VAL A 166 -4.36 2.70 11.23
CA VAL A 166 -5.16 1.68 11.93
C VAL A 166 -5.92 2.23 13.12
N ASN A 167 -6.01 3.55 13.23
CA ASN A 167 -6.76 4.28 14.27
C ASN A 167 -6.39 3.89 15.72
N LYS A 168 -5.14 3.55 15.96
CA LYS A 168 -4.65 3.20 17.29
C LYS A 168 -4.54 4.41 18.22
N TRP A 169 -4.55 5.62 17.69
CA TRP A 169 -4.18 6.85 18.38
C TRP A 169 -5.37 7.74 18.72
N LYS A 170 -6.57 7.36 18.45
CA LYS A 170 -7.72 8.26 18.55
C LYS A 170 -7.58 9.49 17.63
N THR A 171 -8.56 10.36 17.68
CA THR A 171 -8.56 11.67 17.02
C THR A 171 -7.52 12.58 17.66
N ILE A 172 -6.67 13.18 16.84
CA ILE A 172 -5.59 14.08 17.27
C ILE A 172 -5.79 15.52 16.77
N GLY A 173 -6.89 15.79 16.13
CA GLY A 173 -7.27 17.11 15.65
C GLY A 173 -8.53 17.06 14.78
N ASP A 174 -8.98 18.20 14.31
CA ASP A 174 -10.17 18.32 13.48
C ASP A 174 -9.99 19.49 12.48
N VAL A 175 -9.99 19.20 11.17
CA VAL A 175 -9.81 20.21 10.12
C VAL A 175 -11.03 21.10 9.91
N THR A 176 -12.16 20.81 10.56
CA THR A 176 -13.33 21.69 10.53
C THR A 176 -13.22 22.86 11.53
N THR A 177 -12.34 22.71 12.52
CA THR A 177 -12.12 23.70 13.59
C THR A 177 -10.72 24.28 13.62
N THR A 178 -9.76 23.62 12.98
CA THR A 178 -8.33 24.00 13.01
C THR A 178 -7.73 23.76 11.63
N THR A 179 -6.93 24.68 11.12
CA THR A 179 -6.18 24.46 9.88
C THR A 179 -5.08 23.42 10.07
N ILE A 180 -4.63 22.79 8.99
CA ILE A 180 -3.49 21.84 9.06
C ILE A 180 -2.25 22.53 9.60
N GLU A 181 -1.99 23.78 9.20
CA GLU A 181 -0.84 24.57 9.68
C GLU A 181 -0.92 24.84 11.19
N GLU A 182 -2.07 25.24 11.72
CA GLU A 182 -2.28 25.42 13.17
C GLU A 182 -2.13 24.09 13.92
N TRP A 183 -2.63 22.99 13.34
CA TRP A 183 -2.51 21.67 13.93
C TRP A 183 -1.04 21.20 14.00
N GLU A 184 -0.24 21.43 12.97
CA GLU A 184 1.21 21.12 12.95
C GLU A 184 2.00 21.90 14.02
N HIS A 185 1.50 23.04 14.49
CA HIS A 185 2.08 23.82 15.57
C HIS A 185 1.46 23.51 16.95
N SER A 186 0.54 22.57 17.04
CA SER A 186 -0.15 22.22 18.29
C SER A 186 0.71 21.41 19.26
N GLU A 187 0.36 21.44 20.53
CA GLU A 187 0.98 20.62 21.57
C GLU A 187 0.79 19.11 21.31
N ILE A 188 -0.37 18.74 20.75
CA ILE A 188 -0.68 17.35 20.39
C ILE A 188 0.30 16.86 19.33
N PHE A 189 0.52 17.65 18.26
CA PHE A 189 1.46 17.30 17.22
C PHE A 189 2.91 17.23 17.76
N SER A 190 3.32 18.20 18.56
CA SER A 190 4.64 18.22 19.18
C SER A 190 4.87 16.99 20.08
N THR A 191 3.85 16.57 20.81
CA THR A 191 3.89 15.36 21.64
C THR A 191 4.01 14.10 20.80
N LEU A 192 3.26 14.00 19.70
CA LEU A 192 3.36 12.89 18.75
C LEU A 192 4.76 12.78 18.16
N VAL A 193 5.36 13.90 17.77
CA VAL A 193 6.73 13.95 17.23
C VAL A 193 7.70 13.37 18.26
N LYS A 194 7.66 13.81 19.51
CA LYS A 194 8.51 13.31 20.59
C LYS A 194 8.34 11.81 20.81
N VAL A 195 7.10 11.33 20.95
CA VAL A 195 6.77 9.91 21.14
C VAL A 195 7.34 9.03 20.04
N LEU A 196 7.24 9.46 18.78
CA LEU A 196 7.70 8.68 17.63
C LEU A 196 9.23 8.69 17.46
N PHE A 197 9.90 9.79 17.85
CA PHE A 197 11.36 9.88 17.80
C PHE A 197 12.05 9.28 19.04
N GLU A 198 11.40 9.29 20.19
CA GLU A 198 11.93 8.71 21.43
C GLU A 198 11.70 7.19 21.51
N GLY A 199 11.07 6.59 20.53
CA GLY A 199 10.94 5.12 20.39
C GLY A 199 9.85 4.49 21.24
N LEU A 200 8.89 5.27 21.71
CA LEU A 200 7.67 4.70 22.29
C LEU A 200 6.87 4.01 21.16
N GLU A 201 6.61 2.72 21.34
CA GLU A 201 5.95 1.89 20.32
C GLU A 201 4.54 2.41 19.99
N CYS A 202 4.24 2.52 18.70
CA CYS A 202 2.87 2.69 18.19
C CYS A 202 1.98 1.50 18.54
#